data_d5e326625e276753ccd68fbf28e0f22d
#
_entry.id   d5e326625e276753ccd68fbf28e0f22d
#
_cell.length_a   1.000
_cell.length_b   1.000
_cell.length_c   1.000
_cell.angle_alpha   90.00
_cell.angle_beta   90.00
_cell.angle_gamma   90.00
#
_symmetry.space_group_name_H-M   'P 1'
#
loop_
_entity.id
_entity.type
_entity.pdbx_description
1 polymer ?
#
loop_
_entity_poly.entity_id
_entity_poly.type
_entity_poly.pdbx_seq_one_letter_code
_entity_poly.pdbx_strand_id
1 'polypeptide(L)'
;MNSYDPRYMLLQEAKLKEILAKQKTVMSVALELAISRQTIHKWLSRYKRFGREGLIMRRKKHHAPAHNRTSAIIEQLVINTAREYYHDGVETLHDRIEYAYGLSLHPVTIYRILKRTDTRYTDRYAATKRQWKKQLYAHQIPGQELQMDTKYPFGYKQGKVIYTIIDDATRWVFAWSYETANAVNTVDFLEKVLTRAPFAIQKIRTDQGKEFIANIVKAFLKEHAIEYRNNTPYCPEENGKIERFHRTLNEKGLRYGFKASESLEAMQYRLNLFLHYYNYRKKHRGLGMDGMTPVERLQQCASVNLTLQCYNY
;
A
#
# COMPACT_ATOMS: atom_id res chain seq x y z
N MET A 1 -8.49 19.00 -31.06
CA MET A 1 -9.93 19.07 -30.78
C MET A 1 -10.45 17.69 -30.54
N ASN A 2 -11.27 17.48 -29.50
CA ASN A 2 -11.83 16.17 -29.18
C ASN A 2 -12.93 15.87 -30.20
N SER A 3 -12.93 14.66 -30.81
CA SER A 3 -13.91 14.23 -31.83
C SER A 3 -15.37 14.19 -31.35
N TYR A 4 -15.62 14.44 -30.07
CA TYR A 4 -16.95 14.53 -29.45
C TYR A 4 -17.38 15.97 -29.13
N ASP A 5 -16.57 16.99 -29.49
CA ASP A 5 -16.94 18.40 -29.30
C ASP A 5 -17.96 18.82 -30.36
N PRO A 6 -19.13 19.36 -30.00
CA PRO A 6 -20.11 19.87 -30.95
C PRO A 6 -19.53 20.87 -31.95
N ARG A 7 -18.53 21.64 -31.55
CA ARG A 7 -17.81 22.61 -32.40
C ARG A 7 -17.05 21.88 -33.52
N TYR A 8 -16.49 20.69 -33.21
CA TYR A 8 -15.81 19.89 -34.22
C TYR A 8 -16.76 19.36 -35.31
N MET A 9 -17.98 18.98 -34.94
CA MET A 9 -19.01 18.56 -35.87
C MET A 9 -19.46 19.71 -36.79
N LEU A 10 -19.61 20.93 -36.25
CA LEU A 10 -19.91 22.12 -37.04
C LEU A 10 -18.82 22.44 -38.07
N LEU A 11 -17.55 22.31 -37.66
CA LEU A 11 -16.41 22.47 -38.53
C LEU A 11 -16.41 21.41 -39.65
N GLN A 12 -16.67 20.14 -39.34
CA GLN A 12 -16.80 19.09 -40.33
C GLN A 12 -17.89 19.40 -41.35
N GLU A 13 -19.08 19.77 -40.89
CA GLU A 13 -20.20 20.11 -41.74
C GLU A 13 -19.88 21.28 -42.68
N ALA A 14 -19.28 22.35 -42.15
CA ALA A 14 -18.88 23.53 -42.95
C ALA A 14 -17.91 23.11 -44.08
N LYS A 15 -16.89 22.34 -43.73
CA LYS A 15 -15.87 21.87 -44.72
C LYS A 15 -16.46 20.92 -45.79
N LEU A 16 -17.44 20.08 -45.41
CA LEU A 16 -18.11 19.23 -46.34
C LEU A 16 -19.02 20.01 -47.31
N LYS A 17 -19.68 21.07 -46.84
CA LYS A 17 -20.45 21.99 -47.66
C LYS A 17 -19.57 22.73 -48.68
N GLU A 18 -18.38 23.20 -48.30
CA GLU A 18 -17.40 23.79 -49.23
C GLU A 18 -17.02 22.81 -50.37
N ILE A 19 -16.83 21.50 -50.05
CA ILE A 19 -16.52 20.48 -51.05
C ILE A 19 -17.73 20.22 -51.95
N LEU A 20 -18.92 20.09 -51.39
CA LEU A 20 -20.13 19.81 -52.16
C LEU A 20 -20.51 20.97 -53.08
N ALA A 21 -20.25 22.22 -52.67
CA ALA A 21 -20.41 23.42 -53.46
C ALA A 21 -19.27 23.61 -54.52
N LYS A 22 -18.34 22.66 -54.65
CA LYS A 22 -17.16 22.72 -55.52
C LYS A 22 -16.22 23.92 -55.26
N GLN A 23 -16.31 24.52 -54.10
CA GLN A 23 -15.45 25.64 -53.67
C GLN A 23 -14.03 25.16 -53.26
N LYS A 24 -13.94 23.95 -52.72
CA LYS A 24 -12.67 23.33 -52.38
C LYS A 24 -12.63 21.85 -52.83
N THR A 25 -11.39 21.38 -53.03
CA THR A 25 -11.15 19.95 -53.29
C THR A 25 -11.03 19.15 -52.01
N VAL A 26 -11.29 17.83 -52.09
CA VAL A 26 -11.04 16.92 -50.94
C VAL A 26 -9.59 17.00 -50.46
N MET A 27 -8.63 17.18 -51.39
CA MET A 27 -7.23 17.29 -51.07
C MET A 27 -6.90 18.59 -50.31
N SER A 28 -7.48 19.70 -50.74
CA SER A 28 -7.29 21.00 -50.05
C SER A 28 -7.82 20.97 -48.62
N VAL A 29 -9.03 20.41 -48.41
CA VAL A 29 -9.58 20.29 -47.04
C VAL A 29 -8.84 19.29 -46.20
N ALA A 30 -8.32 18.21 -46.78
CA ALA A 30 -7.50 17.23 -46.03
C ALA A 30 -6.17 17.85 -45.51
N LEU A 31 -5.52 18.70 -46.33
CA LEU A 31 -4.33 19.44 -45.94
C LEU A 31 -4.67 20.51 -44.88
N GLU A 32 -5.74 21.27 -45.06
CA GLU A 32 -6.19 22.31 -44.11
C GLU A 32 -6.48 21.75 -42.71
N LEU A 33 -7.08 20.56 -42.65
CA LEU A 33 -7.44 19.91 -41.38
C LEU A 33 -6.38 18.93 -40.86
N ALA A 34 -5.28 18.75 -41.57
CA ALA A 34 -4.22 17.76 -41.27
C ALA A 34 -4.75 16.34 -41.04
N ILE A 35 -5.70 15.91 -41.90
CA ILE A 35 -6.29 14.56 -41.85
C ILE A 35 -6.19 13.85 -43.23
N SER A 36 -6.39 12.53 -43.22
CA SER A 36 -6.31 11.77 -44.44
C SER A 36 -7.51 12.05 -45.37
N ARG A 37 -7.26 12.01 -46.69
CA ARG A 37 -8.32 12.08 -47.72
C ARG A 37 -9.41 11.02 -47.52
N GLN A 38 -9.00 9.83 -47.06
CA GLN A 38 -9.94 8.74 -46.75
C GLN A 38 -10.94 9.13 -45.64
N THR A 39 -10.48 9.89 -44.65
CA THR A 39 -11.35 10.40 -43.57
C THR A 39 -12.40 11.35 -44.12
N ILE A 40 -12.01 12.28 -45.00
CA ILE A 40 -12.95 13.19 -45.68
C ILE A 40 -13.97 12.41 -46.53
N HIS A 41 -13.52 11.42 -47.31
CA HIS A 41 -14.46 10.56 -48.08
C HIS A 41 -15.44 9.81 -47.19
N LYS A 42 -15.01 9.29 -46.04
CA LYS A 42 -15.89 8.66 -45.04
C LYS A 42 -16.94 9.66 -44.51
N TRP A 43 -16.51 10.90 -44.21
CA TRP A 43 -17.44 11.94 -43.78
C TRP A 43 -18.43 12.31 -44.87
N LEU A 44 -17.98 12.52 -46.12
CA LEU A 44 -18.84 12.80 -47.26
C LEU A 44 -19.89 11.71 -47.49
N SER A 45 -19.47 10.43 -47.45
CA SER A 45 -20.39 9.29 -47.60
C SER A 45 -21.47 9.29 -46.51
N ARG A 46 -21.07 9.50 -45.26
CA ARG A 46 -22.02 9.56 -44.14
C ARG A 46 -22.91 10.78 -44.19
N TYR A 47 -22.37 11.93 -44.54
CA TYR A 47 -23.14 13.18 -44.65
C TYR A 47 -24.17 13.11 -45.79
N LYS A 48 -23.79 12.55 -46.95
CA LYS A 48 -24.72 12.32 -48.08
C LYS A 48 -25.86 11.38 -47.70
N ARG A 49 -25.59 10.35 -46.87
CA ARG A 49 -26.58 9.32 -46.51
C ARG A 49 -27.48 9.72 -45.34
N PHE A 50 -26.93 10.41 -44.35
CA PHE A 50 -27.61 10.64 -43.08
C PHE A 50 -27.61 12.13 -42.67
N GLY A 51 -27.19 13.03 -43.53
CA GLY A 51 -27.08 14.45 -43.22
C GLY A 51 -26.10 14.71 -42.06
N ARG A 52 -26.39 15.72 -41.29
CA ARG A 52 -25.62 16.13 -40.09
C ARG A 52 -25.49 15.00 -39.05
N GLU A 53 -26.52 14.19 -38.90
CA GLU A 53 -26.52 13.07 -37.95
C GLU A 53 -25.45 12.01 -38.30
N GLY A 54 -25.10 11.87 -39.58
CA GLY A 54 -24.04 10.98 -40.03
C GLY A 54 -22.63 11.36 -39.56
N LEU A 55 -22.45 12.61 -39.11
CA LEU A 55 -21.18 13.12 -38.57
C LEU A 55 -21.03 12.86 -37.06
N ILE A 56 -22.13 12.50 -36.37
CA ILE A 56 -22.10 12.16 -34.96
C ILE A 56 -21.30 10.87 -34.78
N MET A 57 -20.14 10.95 -34.13
CA MET A 57 -19.38 9.76 -33.77
C MET A 57 -20.11 8.98 -32.67
N ARG A 58 -20.80 7.93 -33.04
CA ARG A 58 -21.36 6.98 -32.05
C ARG A 58 -20.21 6.13 -31.50
N ARG A 59 -20.00 6.16 -30.20
CA ARG A 59 -19.12 5.18 -29.52
C ARG A 59 -19.66 3.79 -29.87
N LYS A 60 -18.81 2.93 -30.44
CA LYS A 60 -19.16 1.51 -30.56
C LYS A 60 -19.39 1.00 -29.13
N LYS A 61 -20.64 0.71 -28.78
CA LYS A 61 -20.94 -0.01 -27.55
C LYS A 61 -20.45 -1.44 -27.79
N HIS A 62 -19.41 -1.87 -27.07
CA HIS A 62 -19.08 -3.29 -27.02
C HIS A 62 -20.20 -3.99 -26.25
N HIS A 63 -21.08 -4.69 -26.95
CA HIS A 63 -22.23 -5.41 -26.36
C HIS A 63 -21.84 -6.77 -25.79
N ALA A 64 -20.70 -7.33 -26.18
CA ALA A 64 -20.21 -8.60 -25.68
C ALA A 64 -19.06 -8.36 -24.67
N PRO A 65 -19.01 -9.11 -23.57
CA PRO A 65 -17.84 -9.10 -22.70
C PRO A 65 -16.61 -9.55 -23.48
N ALA A 66 -15.44 -8.98 -23.17
CA ALA A 66 -14.19 -9.42 -23.78
C ALA A 66 -13.99 -10.91 -23.54
N HIS A 67 -13.46 -11.65 -24.53
CA HIS A 67 -13.24 -13.11 -24.46
C HIS A 67 -12.31 -13.51 -23.28
N ASN A 68 -11.47 -12.59 -22.82
CA ASN A 68 -10.56 -12.76 -21.69
C ASN A 68 -11.11 -12.17 -20.37
N ARG A 69 -12.42 -11.94 -20.28
CA ARG A 69 -13.03 -11.45 -19.04
C ARG A 69 -12.93 -12.52 -17.95
N THR A 70 -12.53 -12.12 -16.77
CA THR A 70 -12.52 -12.97 -15.58
C THR A 70 -13.90 -13.58 -15.34
N SER A 71 -13.97 -14.87 -14.98
CA SER A 71 -15.24 -15.56 -14.75
C SER A 71 -16.02 -14.93 -13.61
N ALA A 72 -17.36 -15.05 -13.64
CA ALA A 72 -18.24 -14.47 -12.61
C ALA A 72 -17.92 -15.02 -11.21
N ILE A 73 -17.50 -16.27 -11.10
CA ILE A 73 -17.14 -16.92 -9.84
C ILE A 73 -15.90 -16.21 -9.24
N ILE A 74 -14.87 -15.98 -10.04
CA ILE A 74 -13.65 -15.29 -9.60
C ILE A 74 -13.95 -13.81 -9.28
N GLU A 75 -14.81 -13.14 -10.08
CA GLU A 75 -15.23 -11.77 -9.77
C GLU A 75 -15.94 -11.70 -8.41
N GLN A 76 -16.84 -12.65 -8.13
CA GLN A 76 -17.55 -12.70 -6.86
C GLN A 76 -16.61 -12.99 -5.67
N LEU A 77 -15.64 -13.89 -5.85
CA LEU A 77 -14.60 -14.16 -4.86
C LEU A 77 -13.81 -12.90 -4.52
N VAL A 78 -13.36 -12.15 -5.53
CA VAL A 78 -12.63 -10.87 -5.34
C VAL A 78 -13.50 -9.86 -4.57
N ILE A 79 -14.79 -9.75 -4.91
CA ILE A 79 -15.73 -8.83 -4.25
C ILE A 79 -15.91 -9.23 -2.77
N ASN A 80 -16.12 -10.51 -2.48
CA ASN A 80 -16.31 -11.00 -1.13
C ASN A 80 -15.05 -10.78 -0.28
N THR A 81 -13.87 -11.10 -0.80
CA THR A 81 -12.59 -10.85 -0.14
C THR A 81 -12.38 -9.35 0.12
N ALA A 82 -12.71 -8.48 -0.85
CA ALA A 82 -12.59 -7.04 -0.66
C ALA A 82 -13.57 -6.48 0.37
N ARG A 83 -14.76 -7.05 0.52
CA ARG A 83 -15.74 -6.67 1.55
C ARG A 83 -15.29 -7.12 2.94
N GLU A 84 -14.77 -8.31 3.05
CA GLU A 84 -14.22 -8.85 4.30
C GLU A 84 -12.99 -8.05 4.75
N TYR A 85 -12.11 -7.73 3.79
CA TYR A 85 -10.86 -6.98 4.04
C TYR A 85 -10.90 -5.57 3.42
N TYR A 86 -11.95 -4.80 3.69
CA TYR A 86 -12.26 -3.52 3.04
C TYR A 86 -11.18 -2.43 3.16
N HIS A 87 -10.21 -2.57 4.06
CA HIS A 87 -9.06 -1.65 4.19
C HIS A 87 -7.81 -2.11 3.43
N ASP A 88 -7.85 -3.29 2.81
CA ASP A 88 -6.71 -3.78 2.07
C ASP A 88 -6.64 -3.13 0.69
N GLY A 89 -5.44 -2.73 0.27
CA GLY A 89 -5.18 -2.31 -1.10
C GLY A 89 -5.19 -3.49 -2.06
N VAL A 90 -5.34 -3.24 -3.35
CA VAL A 90 -5.41 -4.29 -4.39
C VAL A 90 -4.23 -5.26 -4.35
N GLU A 91 -3.06 -4.78 -3.98
CA GLU A 91 -1.86 -5.59 -3.84
C GLU A 91 -1.93 -6.56 -2.65
N THR A 92 -2.48 -6.09 -1.51
CA THR A 92 -2.70 -6.97 -0.35
C THR A 92 -3.84 -7.95 -0.61
N LEU A 93 -4.89 -7.53 -1.35
CA LEU A 93 -5.96 -8.42 -1.79
C LEU A 93 -5.44 -9.51 -2.74
N HIS A 94 -4.52 -9.16 -3.67
CA HIS A 94 -3.81 -10.14 -4.49
C HIS A 94 -3.09 -11.19 -3.64
N ASP A 95 -2.25 -10.73 -2.68
CA ASP A 95 -1.49 -11.62 -1.80
C ASP A 95 -2.41 -12.56 -0.99
N ARG A 96 -3.57 -12.05 -0.51
CA ARG A 96 -4.57 -12.85 0.22
C ARG A 96 -5.27 -13.88 -0.66
N ILE A 97 -5.69 -13.48 -1.84
CA ILE A 97 -6.38 -14.36 -2.79
C ILE A 97 -5.43 -15.46 -3.25
N GLU A 98 -4.19 -15.11 -3.56
CA GLU A 98 -3.16 -16.08 -3.91
C GLU A 98 -2.91 -17.07 -2.78
N TYR A 99 -2.77 -16.59 -1.54
CA TYR A 99 -2.55 -17.43 -0.37
C TYR A 99 -3.75 -18.34 -0.04
N ALA A 100 -4.97 -17.79 -0.06
CA ALA A 100 -6.15 -18.53 0.39
C ALA A 100 -6.71 -19.50 -0.67
N TYR A 101 -6.55 -19.17 -1.96
CA TYR A 101 -7.22 -19.87 -3.06
C TYR A 101 -6.26 -20.36 -4.15
N GLY A 102 -4.96 -20.09 -4.04
CA GLY A 102 -3.97 -20.41 -5.09
C GLY A 102 -4.19 -19.66 -6.41
N LEU A 103 -4.96 -18.56 -6.40
CA LEU A 103 -5.31 -17.78 -7.58
C LEU A 103 -4.41 -16.55 -7.70
N SER A 104 -3.50 -16.57 -8.67
CA SER A 104 -2.64 -15.41 -8.97
C SER A 104 -3.34 -14.46 -9.93
N LEU A 105 -4.04 -13.45 -9.39
CA LEU A 105 -4.71 -12.41 -10.15
C LEU A 105 -3.88 -11.13 -10.12
N HIS A 106 -3.51 -10.61 -11.27
CA HIS A 106 -2.77 -9.34 -11.33
C HIS A 106 -3.55 -8.21 -10.59
N PRO A 107 -2.90 -7.37 -9.74
CA PRO A 107 -3.56 -6.32 -8.97
C PRO A 107 -4.45 -5.37 -9.79
N VAL A 108 -4.04 -5.08 -11.04
CA VAL A 108 -4.86 -4.28 -11.99
C VAL A 108 -6.18 -4.99 -12.35
N THR A 109 -6.19 -6.32 -12.41
CA THR A 109 -7.42 -7.08 -12.66
C THR A 109 -8.37 -6.96 -11.48
N ILE A 110 -7.87 -7.12 -10.26
CA ILE A 110 -8.63 -6.91 -9.01
C ILE A 110 -9.22 -5.48 -8.99
N TYR A 111 -8.39 -4.46 -9.25
CA TYR A 111 -8.86 -3.07 -9.34
C TYR A 111 -9.99 -2.87 -10.35
N ARG A 112 -9.85 -3.45 -11.56
CA ARG A 112 -10.87 -3.34 -12.61
C ARG A 112 -12.18 -4.02 -12.23
N ILE A 113 -12.13 -5.17 -11.54
CA ILE A 113 -13.30 -5.86 -11.02
C ILE A 113 -14.01 -4.96 -9.99
N LEU A 114 -13.30 -4.50 -8.97
CA LEU A 114 -13.85 -3.67 -7.91
C LEU A 114 -14.43 -2.35 -8.44
N LYS A 115 -13.75 -1.70 -9.38
CA LYS A 115 -14.23 -0.48 -10.02
C LYS A 115 -15.50 -0.69 -10.86
N ARG A 116 -15.58 -1.81 -11.56
CA ARG A 116 -16.74 -2.13 -12.41
C ARG A 116 -17.99 -2.46 -11.61
N THR A 117 -17.81 -3.10 -10.45
CA THR A 117 -18.90 -3.56 -9.59
C THR A 117 -19.33 -2.52 -8.57
N ASP A 118 -18.79 -1.30 -8.66
CA ASP A 118 -19.03 -0.20 -7.71
C ASP A 118 -18.83 -0.62 -6.24
N THR A 119 -18.00 -1.65 -6.05
CA THR A 119 -17.59 -2.04 -4.72
C THR A 119 -16.73 -0.91 -4.18
N ARG A 120 -17.17 -0.25 -3.09
CA ARG A 120 -16.48 0.89 -2.48
C ARG A 120 -15.05 0.51 -2.13
N TYR A 121 -14.18 0.76 -3.07
CA TYR A 121 -12.75 0.71 -2.91
C TYR A 121 -12.32 2.15 -2.63
N THR A 122 -11.97 2.43 -1.39
CA THR A 122 -11.40 3.73 -1.05
C THR A 122 -10.05 3.83 -1.74
N ASP A 123 -10.01 4.58 -2.82
CA ASP A 123 -8.79 4.89 -3.56
C ASP A 123 -7.91 5.83 -2.72
N ARG A 124 -7.24 5.26 -1.72
CA ARG A 124 -6.29 5.98 -0.86
C ARG A 124 -5.07 6.47 -1.63
N TYR A 125 -4.89 6.00 -2.86
CA TYR A 125 -3.80 6.41 -3.73
C TYR A 125 -4.07 7.70 -4.51
N ALA A 126 -5.33 8.18 -4.56
CA ALA A 126 -5.67 9.47 -5.17
C ALA A 126 -5.26 10.67 -4.31
N ALA A 127 -4.96 10.46 -3.02
CA ALA A 127 -4.52 11.52 -2.13
C ALA A 127 -3.03 11.83 -2.34
N THR A 128 -2.77 12.84 -3.15
CA THR A 128 -1.55 13.67 -3.16
C THR A 128 -0.22 12.96 -3.36
N LYS A 129 0.23 12.92 -4.62
CA LYS A 129 1.64 12.93 -4.99
C LYS A 129 2.29 14.22 -4.46
N ARG A 130 2.54 14.36 -3.17
CA ARG A 130 3.53 15.29 -2.65
C ARG A 130 4.90 14.74 -3.04
N GLN A 131 5.52 15.34 -4.04
CA GLN A 131 6.90 15.13 -4.45
C GLN A 131 7.85 15.69 -3.38
N TRP A 132 7.94 15.03 -2.25
CA TRP A 132 9.12 15.15 -1.41
C TRP A 132 10.07 14.04 -1.86
N LYS A 133 11.20 14.41 -2.43
CA LYS A 133 12.34 13.49 -2.60
C LYS A 133 12.86 13.15 -1.19
N LYS A 134 12.14 12.26 -0.48
CA LYS A 134 12.64 11.69 0.76
C LYS A 134 13.82 10.81 0.40
N GLN A 135 14.96 11.07 1.02
CA GLN A 135 16.11 10.19 0.91
C GLN A 135 15.75 8.90 1.63
N LEU A 136 15.28 7.90 0.86
CA LEU A 136 14.93 6.59 1.40
C LEU A 136 16.23 5.87 1.74
N TYR A 137 16.34 5.42 2.99
CA TYR A 137 17.44 4.57 3.41
C TYR A 137 16.91 3.23 3.94
N ALA A 138 17.71 2.19 3.82
CA ALA A 138 17.48 0.91 4.45
C ALA A 138 18.84 0.29 4.82
N HIS A 139 18.98 -0.13 6.05
CA HIS A 139 20.10 -0.95 6.46
C HIS A 139 20.06 -2.31 5.75
N GLN A 140 21.22 -2.94 5.59
CA GLN A 140 21.32 -4.23 4.90
C GLN A 140 21.42 -5.40 5.88
N ILE A 141 21.89 -5.14 7.09
CA ILE A 141 22.18 -6.16 8.10
C ILE A 141 21.05 -6.15 9.14
N PRO A 142 20.37 -7.29 9.39
CA PRO A 142 19.41 -7.40 10.47
C PRO A 142 20.04 -7.10 11.82
N GLY A 143 19.34 -6.35 12.68
CA GLY A 143 19.83 -5.96 14.00
C GLY A 143 20.77 -4.76 14.02
N GLN A 144 21.21 -4.26 12.85
CA GLN A 144 22.09 -3.11 12.77
C GLN A 144 21.47 -1.86 13.41
N GLU A 145 20.19 -1.62 13.17
CA GLU A 145 19.41 -0.56 13.80
C GLU A 145 17.93 -0.95 13.91
N LEU A 146 17.39 -0.81 15.11
CA LEU A 146 15.97 -1.00 15.40
C LEU A 146 15.35 0.33 15.81
N GLN A 147 14.13 0.58 15.36
CA GLN A 147 13.32 1.71 15.82
C GLN A 147 12.34 1.20 16.87
N MET A 148 12.26 1.86 18.02
CA MET A 148 11.35 1.52 19.13
C MET A 148 10.46 2.71 19.44
N ASP A 149 9.18 2.46 19.67
CA ASP A 149 8.17 3.47 19.97
C ASP A 149 7.01 2.86 20.76
N THR A 150 6.21 3.72 21.40
CA THR A 150 4.99 3.32 22.10
C THR A 150 3.75 3.73 21.31
N LYS A 151 2.70 2.90 21.41
CA LYS A 151 1.41 3.15 20.80
C LYS A 151 0.29 3.05 21.82
N TYR A 152 -0.52 4.09 21.94
CA TYR A 152 -1.74 4.14 22.75
C TYR A 152 -2.95 3.79 21.88
N PRO A 153 -3.42 2.53 21.87
CA PRO A 153 -4.46 2.08 20.95
C PRO A 153 -5.82 2.73 21.19
N PHE A 154 -6.09 3.13 22.43
CA PHE A 154 -7.36 3.74 22.86
C PHE A 154 -7.23 5.23 23.21
N GLY A 155 -6.06 5.81 22.92
CA GLY A 155 -5.71 7.18 23.34
C GLY A 155 -5.03 7.23 24.70
N TYR A 156 -4.25 8.26 24.90
CA TYR A 156 -3.37 8.42 26.07
C TYR A 156 -4.10 8.35 27.43
N LYS A 157 -5.37 8.84 27.48
CA LYS A 157 -6.15 8.90 28.72
C LYS A 157 -6.76 7.57 29.14
N GLN A 158 -6.86 6.57 28.26
CA GLN A 158 -7.54 5.31 28.56
C GLN A 158 -6.61 4.20 29.04
N GLY A 159 -5.36 4.52 29.34
CA GLY A 159 -4.36 3.53 29.71
C GLY A 159 -4.04 2.58 28.56
N LYS A 160 -3.42 1.46 28.87
CA LYS A 160 -2.93 0.42 27.97
C LYS A 160 -2.08 0.97 26.83
N VAL A 161 -0.87 0.52 26.79
CA VAL A 161 0.13 0.92 25.81
C VAL A 161 0.73 -0.33 25.16
N ILE A 162 1.04 -0.24 23.89
CA ILE A 162 1.77 -1.25 23.15
C ILE A 162 3.16 -0.70 22.89
N TYR A 163 4.17 -1.34 23.46
CA TYR A 163 5.55 -1.13 23.06
C TYR A 163 5.82 -1.88 21.77
N THR A 164 6.49 -1.24 20.86
CA THR A 164 6.78 -1.79 19.52
C THR A 164 8.23 -1.55 19.16
N ILE A 165 8.83 -2.52 18.50
CA ILE A 165 10.18 -2.39 17.94
C ILE A 165 10.19 -3.00 16.52
N ILE A 166 10.87 -2.34 15.60
CA ILE A 166 10.98 -2.79 14.21
C ILE A 166 12.44 -2.75 13.75
N ASP A 167 12.90 -3.83 13.15
CA ASP A 167 14.22 -3.86 12.51
C ASP A 167 14.21 -3.08 11.19
N ASP A 168 15.22 -2.24 11.01
CA ASP A 168 15.32 -1.36 9.84
C ASP A 168 15.59 -2.14 8.55
N ALA A 169 16.35 -3.23 8.59
CA ALA A 169 16.73 -4.00 7.42
C ALA A 169 15.60 -4.91 6.91
N THR A 170 14.96 -5.63 7.83
CA THR A 170 14.02 -6.71 7.50
C THR A 170 12.56 -6.35 7.72
N ARG A 171 12.29 -5.26 8.43
CA ARG A 171 10.94 -4.92 8.93
C ARG A 171 10.37 -5.94 9.92
N TRP A 172 11.21 -6.84 10.47
CA TRP A 172 10.80 -7.70 11.56
C TRP A 172 10.31 -6.88 12.74
N VAL A 173 9.16 -7.27 13.31
CA VAL A 173 8.52 -6.52 14.39
C VAL A 173 8.27 -7.42 15.57
N PHE A 174 8.55 -6.89 16.77
CA PHE A 174 8.05 -7.41 18.01
C PHE A 174 7.27 -6.33 18.76
N ALA A 175 6.24 -6.73 19.51
CA ALA A 175 5.41 -5.80 20.28
C ALA A 175 4.82 -6.50 21.51
N TRP A 176 4.65 -5.71 22.59
CA TRP A 176 4.09 -6.20 23.84
C TRP A 176 3.19 -5.14 24.49
N SER A 177 2.12 -5.58 25.14
CA SER A 177 1.11 -4.72 25.77
C SER A 177 1.38 -4.56 27.26
N TYR A 178 1.17 -3.34 27.78
CA TYR A 178 1.31 -2.98 29.19
C TYR A 178 0.15 -2.06 29.60
N GLU A 179 -0.11 -1.95 30.93
CA GLU A 179 -1.09 -0.99 31.44
C GLU A 179 -0.57 0.46 31.31
N THR A 180 0.73 0.68 31.46
CA THR A 180 1.31 2.03 31.43
C THR A 180 2.66 2.04 30.75
N ALA A 181 3.04 3.19 30.17
CA ALA A 181 4.39 3.44 29.70
C ALA A 181 5.24 4.00 30.85
N ASN A 182 6.32 3.29 31.17
CA ASN A 182 7.32 3.72 32.17
C ASN A 182 8.65 3.00 31.91
N ALA A 183 9.71 3.46 32.57
CA ALA A 183 11.06 2.95 32.38
C ALA A 183 11.23 1.46 32.77
N VAL A 184 10.50 0.97 33.79
CA VAL A 184 10.54 -0.43 34.20
C VAL A 184 9.95 -1.33 33.12
N ASN A 185 8.80 -0.95 32.59
CA ASN A 185 8.16 -1.67 31.47
C ASN A 185 9.01 -1.60 30.19
N THR A 186 9.78 -0.52 30.00
CA THR A 186 10.73 -0.42 28.88
C THR A 186 11.84 -1.46 29.01
N VAL A 187 12.42 -1.63 30.22
CA VAL A 187 13.44 -2.66 30.46
C VAL A 187 12.87 -4.06 30.27
N ASP A 188 11.72 -4.36 30.86
CA ASP A 188 11.03 -5.64 30.71
C ASP A 188 10.70 -5.94 29.21
N PHE A 189 10.30 -4.92 28.47
CA PHE A 189 10.09 -5.05 27.03
C PHE A 189 11.39 -5.38 26.29
N LEU A 190 12.49 -4.71 26.61
CA LEU A 190 13.79 -4.94 26.01
C LEU A 190 14.32 -6.35 26.31
N GLU A 191 14.14 -6.87 27.53
CA GLU A 191 14.48 -8.26 27.89
C GLU A 191 13.71 -9.25 26.99
N LYS A 192 12.41 -9.02 26.79
CA LYS A 192 11.60 -9.83 25.88
C LYS A 192 12.07 -9.73 24.43
N VAL A 193 12.49 -8.53 23.99
CA VAL A 193 13.06 -8.31 22.66
C VAL A 193 14.34 -9.12 22.47
N LEU A 194 15.27 -9.05 23.43
CA LEU A 194 16.54 -9.78 23.38
C LEU A 194 16.33 -11.29 23.30
N THR A 195 15.31 -11.80 24.01
CA THR A 195 14.96 -13.22 23.99
C THR A 195 14.33 -13.66 22.66
N ARG A 196 13.62 -12.76 21.97
CA ARG A 196 12.79 -13.08 20.80
C ARG A 196 13.39 -12.65 19.47
N ALA A 197 14.34 -11.69 19.47
CA ALA A 197 14.97 -11.23 18.22
C ALA A 197 15.81 -12.36 17.59
N PRO A 198 15.61 -12.66 16.30
CA PRO A 198 16.37 -13.72 15.60
C PRO A 198 17.75 -13.23 15.11
N PHE A 199 18.27 -12.17 15.67
CA PHE A 199 19.56 -11.55 15.34
C PHE A 199 20.11 -10.79 16.54
N ALA A 200 21.43 -10.54 16.54
CA ALA A 200 22.07 -9.66 17.53
C ALA A 200 21.69 -8.19 17.26
N ILE A 201 21.33 -7.48 18.32
CA ILE A 201 20.93 -6.07 18.24
C ILE A 201 22.14 -5.19 18.50
N GLN A 202 22.50 -4.33 17.54
CA GLN A 202 23.64 -3.42 17.68
C GLN A 202 23.20 -2.03 18.17
N LYS A 203 22.05 -1.54 17.68
CA LYS A 203 21.58 -0.19 17.97
C LYS A 203 20.07 -0.14 18.10
N ILE A 204 19.59 0.62 19.08
CA ILE A 204 18.18 0.97 19.25
C ILE A 204 18.02 2.48 19.18
N ARG A 205 17.07 2.91 18.35
CA ARG A 205 16.66 4.30 18.20
C ARG A 205 15.25 4.48 18.75
N THR A 206 15.05 5.57 19.54
CA THR A 206 13.74 5.95 20.08
C THR A 206 13.49 7.44 19.87
N ASP A 207 12.29 7.88 20.13
CA ASP A 207 12.03 9.29 20.40
C ASP A 207 12.57 9.70 21.80
N GLN A 208 12.28 10.93 22.21
CA GLN A 208 12.70 11.46 23.53
C GLN A 208 11.64 11.21 24.61
N GLY A 209 10.84 10.15 24.53
CA GLY A 209 9.89 9.75 25.54
C GLY A 209 10.57 9.53 26.91
N LYS A 210 9.93 9.98 27.98
CA LYS A 210 10.50 9.87 29.35
C LYS A 210 10.77 8.42 29.73
N GLU A 211 9.97 7.50 29.25
CA GLU A 211 10.09 6.06 29.43
C GLU A 211 11.36 5.49 28.80
N PHE A 212 11.92 6.12 27.77
CA PHE A 212 13.09 5.65 27.04
C PHE A 212 14.40 6.29 27.52
N ILE A 213 14.35 7.57 27.91
CA ILE A 213 15.56 8.32 28.29
C ILE A 213 16.03 8.07 29.71
N ALA A 214 15.28 7.28 30.50
CA ALA A 214 15.57 7.00 31.90
C ALA A 214 16.92 6.28 32.08
N ASN A 215 17.61 6.56 33.18
CA ASN A 215 18.93 6.01 33.43
C ASN A 215 18.96 4.48 33.52
N ILE A 216 17.90 3.84 34.02
CA ILE A 216 17.80 2.37 34.08
C ILE A 216 17.78 1.75 32.71
N VAL A 217 17.11 2.38 31.72
CA VAL A 217 17.06 1.92 30.32
C VAL A 217 18.43 2.06 29.66
N LYS A 218 19.11 3.20 29.89
CA LYS A 218 20.47 3.41 29.37
C LYS A 218 21.48 2.45 29.97
N ALA A 219 21.38 2.18 31.29
CA ALA A 219 22.22 1.19 31.98
C ALA A 219 22.02 -0.20 31.40
N PHE A 220 20.76 -0.63 31.22
CA PHE A 220 20.41 -1.91 30.61
C PHE A 220 21.00 -2.06 29.19
N LEU A 221 20.83 -1.06 28.34
CA LEU A 221 21.35 -1.10 26.96
C LEU A 221 22.88 -1.14 26.94
N LYS A 222 23.54 -0.41 27.84
CA LYS A 222 24.99 -0.43 27.99
C LYS A 222 25.50 -1.80 28.43
N GLU A 223 24.84 -2.44 29.39
CA GLU A 223 25.18 -3.78 29.88
C GLU A 223 25.13 -4.82 28.74
N HIS A 224 24.17 -4.67 27.83
CA HIS A 224 24.02 -5.55 26.67
C HIS A 224 24.81 -5.11 25.43
N ALA A 225 25.71 -4.12 25.56
CA ALA A 225 26.51 -3.56 24.46
C ALA A 225 25.69 -3.03 23.28
N ILE A 226 24.49 -2.50 23.56
CA ILE A 226 23.58 -1.94 22.55
C ILE A 226 23.75 -0.41 22.52
N GLU A 227 24.05 0.14 21.35
CA GLU A 227 24.10 1.60 21.16
C GLU A 227 22.70 2.19 21.27
N TYR A 228 22.55 3.21 22.10
CA TYR A 228 21.32 3.97 22.24
C TYR A 228 21.39 5.28 21.46
N ARG A 229 20.38 5.57 20.65
CA ARG A 229 20.29 6.82 19.91
C ARG A 229 18.88 7.41 19.98
N ASN A 230 18.80 8.72 20.25
CA ASN A 230 17.56 9.47 20.06
C ASN A 230 17.37 9.89 18.61
N ASN A 231 16.12 9.96 18.17
CA ASN A 231 15.76 10.58 16.90
C ASN A 231 16.23 12.04 16.88
N THR A 232 16.70 12.49 15.74
CA THR A 232 17.03 13.88 15.52
C THR A 232 15.75 14.72 15.59
N PRO A 233 15.70 15.79 16.38
CA PRO A 233 14.54 16.67 16.44
C PRO A 233 14.14 17.13 15.04
N TYR A 234 12.84 17.13 14.76
CA TYR A 234 12.25 17.53 13.47
C TYR A 234 12.61 16.67 12.26
N CYS A 235 13.14 15.45 12.45
CA CYS A 235 13.45 14.50 11.39
C CYS A 235 12.49 13.29 11.43
N PRO A 236 11.22 13.44 10.97
CA PRO A 236 10.23 12.37 11.02
C PRO A 236 10.61 11.17 10.13
N GLU A 237 11.52 11.35 9.16
CA GLU A 237 12.02 10.27 8.31
C GLU A 237 12.71 9.17 9.13
N GLU A 238 13.35 9.54 10.23
CA GLU A 238 14.08 8.60 11.08
C GLU A 238 13.14 7.61 11.80
N ASN A 239 11.86 7.98 11.98
CA ASN A 239 10.84 7.14 12.62
C ASN A 239 9.82 6.54 11.63
N GLY A 240 10.02 6.78 10.34
CA GLY A 240 9.01 6.49 9.31
C GLY A 240 8.64 5.02 9.16
N LYS A 241 9.50 4.07 9.58
CA LYS A 241 9.23 2.63 9.46
C LYS A 241 8.30 2.16 10.58
N ILE A 242 8.56 2.58 11.83
CA ILE A 242 7.70 2.24 12.96
C ILE A 242 6.36 2.98 12.88
N GLU A 243 6.32 4.22 12.39
CA GLU A 243 5.06 4.94 12.13
C GLU A 243 4.20 4.20 11.08
N ARG A 244 4.83 3.67 10.03
CA ARG A 244 4.14 2.86 9.03
C ARG A 244 3.62 1.56 9.63
N PHE A 245 4.38 0.92 10.52
CA PHE A 245 3.91 -0.23 11.27
C PHE A 245 2.70 0.13 12.12
N HIS A 246 2.77 1.22 12.92
CA HIS A 246 1.65 1.71 13.74
C HIS A 246 0.39 1.99 12.92
N ARG A 247 0.53 2.57 11.72
CA ARG A 247 -0.60 2.74 10.82
C ARG A 247 -1.19 1.39 10.38
N THR A 248 -0.34 0.42 10.03
CA THR A 248 -0.79 -0.94 9.66
C THR A 248 -1.47 -1.64 10.84
N LEU A 249 -0.92 -1.51 12.04
CA LEU A 249 -1.52 -2.02 13.28
C LEU A 249 -2.90 -1.40 13.52
N ASN A 250 -3.04 -0.08 13.39
CA ASN A 250 -4.34 0.60 13.52
C ASN A 250 -5.35 0.09 12.48
N GLU A 251 -4.94 -0.01 11.22
CA GLU A 251 -5.83 -0.33 10.12
C GLU A 251 -6.23 -1.80 10.07
N LYS A 252 -5.35 -2.71 10.47
CA LYS A 252 -5.51 -4.16 10.29
C LYS A 252 -5.50 -4.96 11.60
N GLY A 253 -4.73 -4.52 12.60
CA GLY A 253 -4.60 -5.19 13.89
C GLY A 253 -5.68 -4.78 14.88
N LEU A 254 -5.76 -3.49 15.22
CA LEU A 254 -6.71 -2.99 16.22
C LEU A 254 -8.17 -3.17 15.81
N ARG A 255 -8.42 -3.35 14.54
CA ARG A 255 -9.73 -3.60 13.97
C ARG A 255 -10.34 -4.95 14.34
N TYR A 256 -9.53 -5.94 14.71
CA TYR A 256 -10.00 -7.26 15.12
C TYR A 256 -10.57 -7.30 16.54
N GLY A 257 -11.11 -6.18 17.02
CA GLY A 257 -11.90 -6.15 18.24
C GLY A 257 -11.12 -5.84 19.50
N PHE A 258 -9.98 -5.14 19.42
CA PHE A 258 -9.34 -4.58 20.61
C PHE A 258 -10.30 -3.64 21.33
N LYS A 259 -10.63 -3.95 22.57
CA LYS A 259 -11.46 -3.11 23.43
C LYS A 259 -10.65 -2.62 24.62
N ALA A 260 -10.89 -1.39 25.04
CA ALA A 260 -10.23 -0.83 26.22
C ALA A 260 -10.56 -1.65 27.49
N SER A 261 -11.74 -2.28 27.53
CA SER A 261 -12.21 -3.12 28.64
C SER A 261 -11.63 -4.55 28.65
N GLU A 262 -10.89 -4.98 27.62
CA GLU A 262 -10.30 -6.33 27.59
C GLU A 262 -9.10 -6.42 28.57
N SER A 263 -8.80 -7.65 29.02
CA SER A 263 -7.58 -7.89 29.78
C SER A 263 -6.31 -7.70 28.93
N LEU A 264 -5.17 -7.49 29.56
CA LEU A 264 -3.89 -7.41 28.85
C LEU A 264 -3.55 -8.71 28.11
N GLU A 265 -3.89 -9.86 28.71
CA GLU A 265 -3.65 -11.18 28.12
C GLU A 265 -4.45 -11.35 26.81
N ALA A 266 -5.74 -10.96 26.83
CA ALA A 266 -6.59 -11.01 25.64
C ALA A 266 -6.07 -10.07 24.54
N MET A 267 -5.66 -8.87 24.94
CA MET A 267 -5.05 -7.90 24.05
C MET A 267 -3.73 -8.43 23.46
N GLN A 268 -2.86 -9.01 24.30
CA GLN A 268 -1.58 -9.58 23.87
C GLN A 268 -1.78 -10.78 22.93
N TYR A 269 -2.75 -11.65 23.21
CA TYR A 269 -3.07 -12.77 22.31
C TYR A 269 -3.43 -12.28 20.91
N ARG A 270 -4.30 -11.27 20.80
CA ARG A 270 -4.67 -10.67 19.50
C ARG A 270 -3.48 -9.98 18.82
N LEU A 271 -2.65 -9.32 19.61
CA LEU A 271 -1.43 -8.69 19.12
C LEU A 271 -0.47 -9.74 18.53
N ASN A 272 -0.30 -10.89 19.19
CA ASN A 272 0.52 -11.99 18.70
C ASN A 272 0.00 -12.56 17.37
N LEU A 273 -1.32 -12.73 17.22
CA LEU A 273 -1.92 -13.14 15.93
C LEU A 273 -1.61 -12.13 14.81
N PHE A 274 -1.70 -10.83 15.13
CA PHE A 274 -1.35 -9.79 14.17
C PHE A 274 0.15 -9.77 13.84
N LEU A 275 1.03 -9.92 14.82
CA LEU A 275 2.48 -9.99 14.62
C LEU A 275 2.87 -11.20 13.77
N HIS A 276 2.23 -12.34 14.00
CA HIS A 276 2.41 -13.52 13.15
C HIS A 276 2.04 -13.21 11.69
N TYR A 277 0.85 -12.62 11.46
CA TYR A 277 0.47 -12.20 10.11
C TYR A 277 1.48 -11.20 9.52
N TYR A 278 1.92 -10.21 10.29
CA TYR A 278 2.83 -9.17 9.83
C TYR A 278 4.20 -9.73 9.44
N ASN A 279 4.78 -10.59 10.27
CA ASN A 279 6.13 -11.12 10.08
C ASN A 279 6.20 -12.25 9.05
N TYR A 280 5.17 -13.10 8.96
CA TYR A 280 5.22 -14.34 8.17
C TYR A 280 4.39 -14.32 6.89
N ARG A 281 3.40 -13.42 6.79
CA ARG A 281 2.45 -13.46 5.66
C ARG A 281 2.35 -12.15 4.88
N LYS A 282 2.54 -11.01 5.56
CA LYS A 282 2.41 -9.72 4.91
C LYS A 282 3.66 -9.41 4.09
N LYS A 283 3.50 -9.32 2.78
CA LYS A 283 4.55 -8.89 1.85
C LYS A 283 4.79 -7.38 1.93
N HIS A 284 6.05 -6.97 1.94
CA HIS A 284 6.49 -5.59 2.05
C HIS A 284 7.18 -5.14 0.77
N ARG A 285 6.71 -4.02 0.20
CA ARG A 285 7.23 -3.45 -1.05
C ARG A 285 8.02 -2.15 -0.83
N GLY A 286 8.49 -1.93 0.41
CA GLY A 286 9.40 -0.82 0.73
C GLY A 286 10.82 -1.11 0.26
N LEU A 287 11.67 -0.08 0.29
CA LEU A 287 13.08 -0.21 -0.09
C LEU A 287 13.76 -1.35 0.66
N GLY A 288 14.45 -2.23 -0.07
CA GLY A 288 15.18 -3.37 0.47
C GLY A 288 14.34 -4.58 0.84
N MET A 289 13.00 -4.57 0.57
CA MET A 289 12.12 -5.70 0.89
C MET A 289 11.70 -6.54 -0.32
N ASP A 290 11.73 -5.99 -1.51
CA ASP A 290 11.49 -6.66 -2.80
C ASP A 290 10.25 -7.59 -2.84
N GLY A 291 9.19 -7.22 -2.13
CA GLY A 291 7.97 -8.02 -2.02
C GLY A 291 8.04 -9.20 -1.05
N MET A 292 9.09 -9.30 -0.25
CA MET A 292 9.25 -10.34 0.77
C MET A 292 8.52 -10.01 2.06
N THR A 293 8.19 -11.05 2.83
CA THR A 293 7.83 -10.91 4.24
C THR A 293 9.08 -10.61 5.09
N PRO A 294 8.95 -10.08 6.31
CA PRO A 294 10.07 -9.91 7.22
C PRO A 294 10.88 -11.19 7.45
N VAL A 295 10.22 -12.34 7.59
CA VAL A 295 10.90 -13.63 7.81
C VAL A 295 11.62 -14.11 6.55
N GLU A 296 11.02 -13.99 5.37
CA GLU A 296 11.71 -14.31 4.10
C GLU A 296 12.94 -13.43 3.91
N ARG A 297 12.86 -12.15 4.24
CA ARG A 297 14.02 -11.25 4.20
C ARG A 297 15.09 -11.63 5.20
N LEU A 298 14.71 -12.03 6.43
CA LEU A 298 15.64 -12.58 7.42
C LEU A 298 16.35 -13.82 6.90
N GLN A 299 15.62 -14.76 6.31
CA GLN A 299 16.19 -15.98 5.72
C GLN A 299 17.17 -15.67 4.60
N GLN A 300 16.84 -14.72 3.73
CA GLN A 300 17.75 -14.26 2.69
C GLN A 300 19.04 -13.66 3.26
N CYS A 301 18.95 -12.87 4.34
CA CYS A 301 20.13 -12.33 5.03
C CYS A 301 20.91 -13.40 5.79
N ALA A 302 20.25 -14.46 6.27
CA ALA A 302 20.86 -15.55 7.03
C ALA A 302 21.75 -16.45 6.15
N SER A 303 21.47 -16.56 4.85
CA SER A 303 22.39 -17.23 3.90
C SER A 303 23.76 -16.53 3.84
N VAL A 304 23.89 -15.38 4.51
CA VAL A 304 25.11 -14.55 4.64
C VAL A 304 25.70 -14.58 6.07
N ASN A 305 25.52 -15.67 6.87
CA ASN A 305 26.14 -15.89 8.21
C ASN A 305 25.32 -15.49 9.46
N LEU A 306 24.05 -15.82 9.57
CA LEU A 306 23.31 -15.65 10.83
C LEU A 306 22.71 -16.98 11.30
N THR A 307 22.95 -17.32 12.58
CA THR A 307 22.31 -18.47 13.24
C THR A 307 20.87 -18.11 13.58
N LEU A 308 19.90 -18.61 12.79
CA LEU A 308 18.48 -18.45 13.09
C LEU A 308 18.10 -19.33 14.30
N GLN A 309 17.71 -18.72 15.40
CA GLN A 309 17.03 -19.44 16.48
C GLN A 309 15.57 -19.69 16.05
N CYS A 310 15.20 -20.99 15.92
CA CYS A 310 13.82 -21.37 15.64
C CYS A 310 12.92 -21.00 16.81
N TYR A 311 11.90 -20.19 16.56
CA TYR A 311 10.90 -19.81 17.55
C TYR A 311 9.65 -20.67 17.40
N ASN A 312 9.35 -21.42 18.46
CA ASN A 312 8.02 -21.98 18.69
C ASN A 312 7.19 -20.88 19.39
N TYR A 313 6.11 -20.44 18.75
CA TYR A 313 5.10 -19.56 19.31
C TYR A 313 4.00 -20.39 19.97
#